data_449a3e596aea99d8a9ff7fc5901553fc
#
_entry.id   449a3e596aea99d8a9ff7fc5901553fc
#
_cell.length_a   1.000
_cell.length_b   1.000
_cell.length_c   1.000
_cell.angle_alpha   90.00
_cell.angle_beta   90.00
_cell.angle_gamma   90.00
#
_symmetry.space_group_name_H-M   'P 1'
#
loop_
_entity.id
_entity.type
_entity.pdbx_description
1 polymer ?
#
loop_
_entity_poly.entity_id
_entity_poly.type
_entity_poly.pdbx_seq_one_letter_code
_entity_poly.pdbx_strand_id
1 'polypeptide(L)'
;PRTPVSARAFKVLTLIRKDVDQTQVQIELDEIKAVAAQDTKGGVRELFRIARPALVAAIGIMLFQQLVGINSVIYFLPQVFIKGFGFPEGDAIWVSVGIGVVNFVSTIVATLIMDRFPRKGVLIFGSIVMTVSLAVLAVMNFVGDVAVLAVPTMILIAFYILGFAVS
;
A
#
# COMPACT_ATOMS: atom_id res chain seq x y z
N PRO A 1 0.23 -12.94 -43.75
CA PRO A 1 -1.18 -12.78 -43.41
C PRO A 1 -1.33 -12.96 -41.91
N ARG A 2 -1.55 -11.85 -41.16
CA ARG A 2 -1.80 -11.90 -39.72
C ARG A 2 -3.19 -12.47 -39.51
N THR A 3 -3.29 -13.66 -38.94
CA THR A 3 -4.58 -14.24 -38.50
C THR A 3 -5.31 -13.20 -37.64
N PRO A 4 -6.59 -12.91 -37.90
CA PRO A 4 -7.34 -11.95 -37.10
C PRO A 4 -7.33 -12.34 -35.64
N VAL A 5 -7.21 -11.37 -34.75
CA VAL A 5 -7.08 -11.56 -33.28
C VAL A 5 -8.19 -12.49 -32.76
N SER A 6 -9.38 -12.43 -33.36
CA SER A 6 -10.51 -13.31 -33.04
C SER A 6 -10.24 -14.80 -33.30
N ALA A 7 -9.51 -15.16 -34.32
CA ALA A 7 -9.22 -16.55 -34.66
C ALA A 7 -8.16 -17.14 -33.71
N ARG A 8 -7.23 -16.32 -33.20
CA ARG A 8 -6.28 -16.74 -32.15
C ARG A 8 -6.97 -16.90 -30.80
N ALA A 9 -7.85 -15.96 -30.43
CA ALA A 9 -8.62 -16.05 -29.20
C ALA A 9 -9.52 -17.29 -29.16
N PHE A 10 -10.19 -17.59 -30.27
CA PHE A 10 -11.00 -18.82 -30.39
C PHE A 10 -10.15 -20.09 -30.20
N LYS A 11 -8.98 -20.17 -30.84
CA LYS A 11 -8.08 -21.30 -30.72
C LYS A 11 -7.53 -21.47 -29.29
N VAL A 12 -7.26 -20.41 -28.59
CA VAL A 12 -6.81 -20.44 -27.18
C VAL A 12 -7.94 -20.88 -26.26
N LEU A 13 -9.15 -20.36 -26.45
CA LEU A 13 -10.32 -20.75 -25.66
C LEU A 13 -10.66 -22.25 -25.85
N THR A 14 -10.62 -22.76 -27.08
CA THR A 14 -10.83 -24.20 -27.33
C THR A 14 -9.73 -25.10 -26.77
N LEU A 15 -8.49 -24.60 -26.64
CA LEU A 15 -7.40 -25.34 -26.00
C LEU A 15 -7.51 -25.41 -24.46
N ILE A 16 -8.06 -24.36 -23.85
CA ILE A 16 -8.23 -24.28 -22.40
C ILE A 16 -9.45 -25.05 -21.95
N ARG A 17 -10.53 -25.05 -22.73
CA ARG A 17 -11.80 -25.72 -22.40
C ARG A 17 -12.01 -26.96 -23.29
N LYS A 18 -11.26 -28.03 -23.00
CA LYS A 18 -11.30 -29.29 -23.78
C LYS A 18 -12.65 -30.03 -23.76
N ASP A 19 -13.52 -29.74 -22.79
CA ASP A 19 -14.79 -30.46 -22.56
C ASP A 19 -16.05 -29.63 -22.86
N VAL A 20 -15.94 -28.50 -23.56
CA VAL A 20 -17.06 -27.57 -23.82
C VAL A 20 -17.36 -27.54 -25.32
N ASP A 21 -18.65 -27.59 -25.67
CA ASP A 21 -19.14 -27.53 -27.04
C ASP A 21 -18.68 -26.23 -27.73
N GLN A 22 -18.27 -26.34 -28.99
CA GLN A 22 -17.78 -25.21 -29.79
C GLN A 22 -18.77 -24.03 -29.87
N THR A 23 -20.06 -24.31 -29.75
CA THR A 23 -21.12 -23.31 -29.73
C THR A 23 -21.05 -22.43 -28.48
N GLN A 24 -20.74 -23.02 -27.32
CA GLN A 24 -20.57 -22.27 -26.07
C GLN A 24 -19.30 -21.41 -26.06
N VAL A 25 -18.22 -21.91 -26.66
CA VAL A 25 -16.97 -21.15 -26.84
C VAL A 25 -17.19 -19.93 -27.74
N GLN A 26 -18.05 -20.05 -28.73
CA GLN A 26 -18.40 -18.95 -29.62
C GLN A 26 -19.21 -17.86 -28.90
N ILE A 27 -20.20 -18.26 -28.08
CA ILE A 27 -21.01 -17.35 -27.27
C ILE A 27 -20.12 -16.59 -26.29
N GLU A 28 -19.23 -17.28 -25.58
CA GLU A 28 -18.28 -16.68 -24.64
C GLU A 28 -17.30 -15.70 -25.35
N LEU A 29 -16.86 -16.04 -26.56
CA LEU A 29 -16.03 -15.15 -27.37
C LEU A 29 -16.76 -13.89 -27.80
N ASP A 30 -18.05 -13.99 -28.12
CA ASP A 30 -18.86 -12.85 -28.51
C ASP A 30 -19.24 -11.98 -27.31
N GLU A 31 -19.46 -12.56 -26.14
CA GLU A 31 -19.58 -11.81 -24.87
C GLU A 31 -18.28 -11.05 -24.54
N ILE A 32 -17.12 -11.69 -24.63
CA ILE A 32 -15.82 -11.03 -24.42
C ILE A 32 -15.62 -9.89 -25.41
N LYS A 33 -16.00 -10.07 -26.69
CA LYS A 33 -15.91 -9.00 -27.69
C LYS A 33 -16.89 -7.86 -27.40
N ALA A 34 -18.09 -8.16 -26.92
CA ALA A 34 -19.07 -7.15 -26.55
C ALA A 34 -18.59 -6.30 -25.38
N VAL A 35 -18.01 -6.91 -24.33
CA VAL A 35 -17.39 -6.24 -23.20
C VAL A 35 -16.19 -5.41 -23.65
N ALA A 36 -15.29 -5.98 -24.44
CA ALA A 36 -14.12 -5.27 -24.97
C ALA A 36 -14.49 -4.11 -25.90
N ALA A 37 -15.60 -4.21 -26.64
CA ALA A 37 -16.10 -3.13 -27.48
C ALA A 37 -16.76 -2.00 -26.67
N GLN A 38 -17.27 -2.30 -25.48
CA GLN A 38 -17.73 -1.28 -24.53
C GLN A 38 -16.55 -0.57 -23.87
N ASP A 39 -15.51 -1.30 -23.48
CA ASP A 39 -14.29 -0.72 -22.89
C ASP A 39 -13.51 0.17 -23.87
N THR A 40 -13.49 -0.14 -25.15
CA THR A 40 -12.78 0.68 -26.16
C THR A 40 -13.47 2.01 -26.48
N LYS A 41 -14.74 2.18 -26.13
CA LYS A 41 -15.47 3.45 -26.33
C LYS A 41 -15.27 4.46 -25.20
N GLY A 42 -14.80 4.01 -24.03
CA GLY A 42 -14.52 4.87 -22.88
C GLY A 42 -13.17 5.58 -23.04
N GLY A 43 -13.15 6.75 -23.69
CA GLY A 43 -11.98 7.62 -23.67
C GLY A 43 -11.63 8.03 -22.24
N VAL A 44 -10.38 8.47 -22.00
CA VAL A 44 -9.89 8.97 -20.69
C VAL A 44 -10.90 9.94 -20.04
N ARG A 45 -11.62 10.72 -20.84
CA ARG A 45 -12.66 11.64 -20.36
C ARG A 45 -13.88 10.94 -19.75
N GLU A 46 -14.24 9.78 -20.26
CA GLU A 46 -15.38 8.98 -19.76
C GLU A 46 -15.00 8.23 -18.49
N LEU A 47 -13.75 7.72 -18.42
CA LEU A 47 -13.16 7.19 -17.21
C LEU A 47 -13.19 8.23 -16.07
N PHE A 48 -12.78 9.47 -16.35
CA PHE A 48 -12.86 10.58 -15.41
C PHE A 48 -14.31 10.93 -14.98
N ARG A 49 -15.31 10.69 -15.84
CA ARG A 49 -16.71 10.98 -15.50
C ARG A 49 -17.34 9.88 -14.66
N ILE A 50 -17.10 8.61 -15.00
CA ILE A 50 -17.69 7.45 -14.32
C ILE A 50 -16.95 7.15 -13.02
N ALA A 51 -15.62 7.25 -13.02
CA ALA A 51 -14.77 6.93 -11.87
C ALA A 51 -14.48 8.15 -10.97
N ARG A 52 -15.16 9.29 -11.14
CA ARG A 52 -14.94 10.48 -10.30
C ARG A 52 -14.90 10.19 -8.80
N PRO A 53 -15.88 9.49 -8.20
CA PRO A 53 -15.85 9.25 -6.76
C PRO A 53 -14.67 8.36 -6.35
N ALA A 54 -14.32 7.36 -7.16
CA ALA A 54 -13.16 6.51 -6.91
C ALA A 54 -11.84 7.28 -7.06
N LEU A 55 -11.75 8.17 -8.06
CA LEU A 55 -10.57 8.99 -8.29
C LEU A 55 -10.36 10.00 -7.15
N VAL A 56 -11.43 10.67 -6.70
CA VAL A 56 -11.38 11.60 -5.57
C VAL A 56 -10.97 10.87 -4.30
N ALA A 57 -11.52 9.68 -4.05
CA ALA A 57 -11.13 8.86 -2.91
C ALA A 57 -9.66 8.43 -2.99
N ALA A 58 -9.17 7.99 -4.15
CA ALA A 58 -7.78 7.59 -4.34
C ALA A 58 -6.81 8.76 -4.14
N ILE A 59 -7.10 9.93 -4.72
CA ILE A 59 -6.29 11.15 -4.53
C ILE A 59 -6.34 11.58 -3.06
N GLY A 60 -7.51 11.54 -2.44
CA GLY A 60 -7.69 11.87 -1.02
C GLY A 60 -6.84 10.98 -0.13
N ILE A 61 -6.89 9.66 -0.31
CA ILE A 61 -6.08 8.70 0.45
C ILE A 61 -4.59 8.99 0.24
N MET A 62 -4.13 9.20 -1.00
CA MET A 62 -2.72 9.51 -1.27
C MET A 62 -2.27 10.82 -0.62
N LEU A 63 -3.10 11.87 -0.64
CA LEU A 63 -2.80 13.13 0.04
C LEU A 63 -2.70 12.93 1.55
N PHE A 64 -3.68 12.26 2.16
CA PHE A 64 -3.64 11.97 3.59
C PHE A 64 -2.45 11.10 3.98
N GLN A 65 -2.07 10.13 3.17
CA GLN A 65 -0.90 9.30 3.39
C GLN A 65 0.41 10.12 3.43
N GLN A 66 0.53 11.14 2.58
CA GLN A 66 1.68 12.06 2.64
C GLN A 66 1.61 12.99 3.87
N LEU A 67 0.42 13.46 4.25
CA LEU A 67 0.22 14.33 5.40
C LEU A 67 0.46 13.63 6.75
N VAL A 68 0.36 12.30 6.83
CA VAL A 68 0.73 11.51 8.02
C VAL A 68 2.21 11.69 8.38
N GLY A 69 3.06 12.11 7.44
CA GLY A 69 4.42 12.59 7.75
C GLY A 69 5.45 11.49 7.91
N ILE A 70 5.25 10.30 7.34
CA ILE A 70 6.21 9.18 7.41
C ILE A 70 7.61 9.61 6.93
N ASN A 71 7.68 10.39 5.86
CA ASN A 71 8.94 10.88 5.33
C ASN A 71 9.66 11.76 6.37
N SER A 72 8.94 12.64 7.05
CA SER A 72 9.50 13.47 8.11
C SER A 72 10.06 12.61 9.26
N VAL A 73 9.32 11.59 9.69
CA VAL A 73 9.79 10.67 10.73
C VAL A 73 11.10 10.01 10.30
N ILE A 74 11.16 9.44 9.10
CA ILE A 74 12.35 8.74 8.60
C ILE A 74 13.55 9.69 8.47
N TYR A 75 13.37 10.89 7.93
CA TYR A 75 14.46 11.84 7.71
C TYR A 75 14.97 12.48 9.00
N PHE A 76 14.09 12.77 9.96
CA PHE A 76 14.49 13.40 11.22
C PHE A 76 14.91 12.39 12.29
N LEU A 77 14.67 11.11 12.09
CA LEU A 77 14.97 10.07 13.07
C LEU A 77 16.43 10.09 13.56
N PRO A 78 17.46 10.14 12.69
CA PRO A 78 18.85 10.22 13.16
C PRO A 78 19.08 11.46 14.06
N GLN A 79 18.50 12.59 13.69
CA GLN A 79 18.65 13.84 14.45
C GLN A 79 18.00 13.72 15.86
N VAL A 80 16.88 13.03 15.96
CA VAL A 80 16.22 12.77 17.24
C VAL A 80 17.12 11.91 18.13
N PHE A 81 17.78 10.90 17.59
CA PHE A 81 18.69 10.04 18.36
C PHE A 81 19.97 10.75 18.76
N ILE A 82 20.55 11.56 17.89
CA ILE A 82 21.78 12.34 18.18
C ILE A 82 21.45 13.44 19.22
N LYS A 83 20.47 14.28 18.95
CA LYS A 83 20.19 15.48 19.76
C LYS A 83 19.33 15.17 20.98
N GLY A 84 18.36 14.24 20.85
CA GLY A 84 17.44 13.87 21.91
C GLY A 84 18.03 12.87 22.89
N PHE A 85 18.73 11.85 22.41
CA PHE A 85 19.23 10.76 23.23
C PHE A 85 20.76 10.77 23.40
N GLY A 86 21.48 11.72 22.78
CA GLY A 86 22.92 11.84 22.89
C GLY A 86 23.72 10.71 22.23
N PHE A 87 23.14 10.03 21.24
CA PHE A 87 23.84 8.96 20.53
C PHE A 87 24.98 9.52 19.68
N PRO A 88 26.11 8.82 19.58
CA PRO A 88 27.14 9.13 18.59
C PRO A 88 26.57 9.07 17.17
N GLU A 89 27.08 9.90 16.27
CA GLU A 89 26.59 9.95 14.87
C GLU A 89 26.63 8.58 14.17
N GLY A 90 27.66 7.76 14.45
CA GLY A 90 27.77 6.42 13.91
C GLY A 90 26.62 5.50 14.36
N ASP A 91 26.25 5.55 15.62
CA ASP A 91 25.17 4.71 16.16
C ASP A 91 23.79 5.15 15.66
N ALA A 92 23.57 6.45 15.50
CA ALA A 92 22.34 6.99 14.93
C ALA A 92 22.12 6.57 13.47
N ILE A 93 23.19 6.39 12.69
CA ILE A 93 23.14 5.83 11.34
C ILE A 93 22.65 4.38 11.38
N TRP A 94 23.20 3.55 12.30
CA TRP A 94 22.77 2.16 12.42
C TRP A 94 21.28 2.03 12.85
N VAL A 95 20.82 2.92 13.71
CA VAL A 95 19.38 3.01 14.04
C VAL A 95 18.55 3.26 12.79
N SER A 96 18.98 4.19 11.93
CA SER A 96 18.28 4.50 10.68
C SER A 96 18.27 3.32 9.71
N VAL A 97 19.37 2.58 9.61
CA VAL A 97 19.45 1.34 8.82
C VAL A 97 18.47 0.30 9.38
N GLY A 98 18.44 0.11 10.70
CA GLY A 98 17.50 -0.79 11.35
C GLY A 98 16.04 -0.45 11.06
N ILE A 99 15.69 0.81 11.12
CA ILE A 99 14.34 1.31 10.77
C ILE A 99 14.03 1.08 9.28
N GLY A 100 15.01 1.27 8.40
CA GLY A 100 14.88 0.94 6.98
C GLY A 100 14.55 -0.54 6.73
N VAL A 101 15.23 -1.44 7.47
CA VAL A 101 14.93 -2.88 7.45
C VAL A 101 13.52 -3.16 7.95
N VAL A 102 13.12 -2.55 9.07
CA VAL A 102 11.76 -2.67 9.61
C VAL A 102 10.73 -2.22 8.57
N ASN A 103 10.96 -1.09 7.91
CA ASN A 103 10.08 -0.59 6.86
C ASN A 103 9.97 -1.58 5.68
N PHE A 104 11.08 -2.13 5.23
CA PHE A 104 11.10 -3.12 4.15
C PHE A 104 10.32 -4.39 4.53
N VAL A 105 10.57 -4.96 5.71
CA VAL A 105 9.86 -6.14 6.22
C VAL A 105 8.37 -5.84 6.40
N SER A 106 8.03 -4.67 6.94
CA SER A 106 6.65 -4.22 7.11
C SER A 106 5.90 -4.16 5.78
N THR A 107 6.54 -3.69 4.71
CA THR A 107 5.94 -3.64 3.37
C THR A 107 5.65 -5.04 2.82
N ILE A 108 6.55 -6.01 3.03
CA ILE A 108 6.32 -7.40 2.64
C ILE A 108 5.13 -7.99 3.43
N VAL A 109 5.12 -7.81 4.75
CA VAL A 109 4.03 -8.28 5.62
C VAL A 109 2.70 -7.64 5.22
N ALA A 110 2.69 -6.34 4.97
CA ALA A 110 1.51 -5.60 4.52
C ALA A 110 0.94 -6.18 3.22
N THR A 111 1.79 -6.48 2.24
CA THR A 111 1.37 -7.07 0.97
C THR A 111 0.68 -8.43 1.19
N LEU A 112 1.25 -9.29 2.05
CA LEU A 112 0.67 -10.59 2.37
C LEU A 112 -0.65 -10.49 3.14
N ILE A 113 -0.81 -9.47 3.99
CA ILE A 113 -2.03 -9.21 4.76
C ILE A 113 -3.14 -8.68 3.86
N MET A 114 -2.82 -7.76 2.94
CA MET A 114 -3.79 -7.15 2.03
C MET A 114 -4.53 -8.18 1.16
N ASP A 115 -3.88 -9.30 0.81
CA ASP A 115 -4.50 -10.35 0.02
C ASP A 115 -5.53 -11.18 0.80
N ARG A 116 -5.48 -11.15 2.14
CA ARG A 116 -6.32 -12.01 3.01
C ARG A 116 -7.43 -11.26 3.73
N PHE A 117 -7.32 -9.97 3.91
CA PHE A 117 -8.25 -9.17 4.73
C PHE A 117 -8.96 -8.07 3.92
N PRO A 118 -10.18 -7.68 4.34
CA PRO A 118 -10.90 -6.61 3.68
C PRO A 118 -10.14 -5.28 3.81
N ARG A 119 -9.84 -4.65 2.68
CA ARG A 119 -9.02 -3.42 2.59
C ARG A 119 -9.44 -2.32 3.56
N LYS A 120 -10.76 -2.14 3.78
CA LYS A 120 -11.29 -1.14 4.71
C LYS A 120 -10.90 -1.40 6.18
N GLY A 121 -10.94 -2.67 6.62
CA GLY A 121 -10.56 -3.05 7.98
C GLY A 121 -9.08 -2.83 8.24
N VAL A 122 -8.25 -3.20 7.26
CA VAL A 122 -6.79 -3.05 7.30
C VAL A 122 -6.38 -1.58 7.40
N LEU A 123 -6.99 -0.70 6.59
CA LEU A 123 -6.78 0.74 6.63
C LEU A 123 -7.12 1.35 8.01
N ILE A 124 -8.27 0.99 8.57
CA ILE A 124 -8.71 1.49 9.88
C ILE A 124 -7.75 1.01 10.98
N PHE A 125 -7.39 -0.27 10.96
CA PHE A 125 -6.46 -0.84 11.94
C PHE A 125 -5.09 -0.16 11.89
N GLY A 126 -4.50 0.00 10.70
CA GLY A 126 -3.24 0.70 10.50
C GLY A 126 -3.29 2.14 11.02
N SER A 127 -4.36 2.87 10.72
CA SER A 127 -4.55 4.24 11.20
C SER A 127 -4.65 4.34 12.72
N ILE A 128 -5.32 3.38 13.37
CA ILE A 128 -5.39 3.32 14.85
C ILE A 128 -4.01 3.06 15.42
N VAL A 129 -3.25 2.10 14.90
CA VAL A 129 -1.90 1.77 15.36
C VAL A 129 -0.98 2.99 15.23
N MET A 130 -1.01 3.71 14.10
CA MET A 130 -0.24 4.94 13.91
C MET A 130 -0.61 6.02 14.95
N THR A 131 -1.90 6.25 15.12
CA THR A 131 -2.40 7.29 16.05
C THR A 131 -1.99 6.99 17.49
N VAL A 132 -2.16 5.74 17.92
CA VAL A 132 -1.76 5.30 19.29
C VAL A 132 -0.26 5.44 19.47
N SER A 133 0.54 4.99 18.50
CA SER A 133 2.02 5.08 18.58
C SER A 133 2.48 6.53 18.72
N LEU A 134 1.93 7.46 17.90
CA LEU A 134 2.29 8.87 17.99
C LEU A 134 1.78 9.53 19.29
N ALA A 135 0.58 9.17 19.74
CA ALA A 135 0.05 9.69 21.00
C ALA A 135 0.91 9.28 22.20
N VAL A 136 1.31 8.02 22.25
CA VAL A 136 2.21 7.50 23.31
C VAL A 136 3.57 8.19 23.23
N LEU A 137 4.15 8.35 22.02
CA LEU A 137 5.40 9.08 21.83
C LEU A 137 5.29 10.53 22.33
N ALA A 138 4.19 11.22 22.03
CA ALA A 138 3.97 12.58 22.50
C ALA A 138 3.92 12.65 24.03
N VAL A 139 3.16 11.76 24.68
CA VAL A 139 3.06 11.71 26.15
C VAL A 139 4.42 11.41 26.77
N MET A 140 5.17 10.45 26.22
CA MET A 140 6.50 10.10 26.72
C MET A 140 7.48 11.27 26.66
N ASN A 141 7.41 12.08 25.62
CA ASN A 141 8.24 13.30 25.49
C ASN A 141 7.94 14.37 26.55
N PHE A 142 6.71 14.39 27.10
CA PHE A 142 6.34 15.33 28.15
C PHE A 142 6.69 14.86 29.57
N VAL A 143 6.77 13.55 29.80
CA VAL A 143 6.81 12.99 31.19
C VAL A 143 8.17 12.42 31.55
N GLY A 144 9.04 12.13 30.58
CA GLY A 144 10.16 11.26 30.85
C GLY A 144 11.57 11.82 30.71
N ASP A 145 12.48 11.23 31.47
CA ASP A 145 13.92 11.41 31.36
C ASP A 145 14.41 10.80 30.02
N VAL A 146 15.04 11.62 29.20
CA VAL A 146 15.34 11.34 27.78
C VAL A 146 16.17 10.07 27.59
N ALA A 147 17.09 9.78 28.50
CA ALA A 147 18.03 8.65 28.35
C ALA A 147 17.36 7.27 28.44
N VAL A 148 16.30 7.11 29.23
CA VAL A 148 15.61 5.83 29.43
C VAL A 148 14.59 5.56 28.30
N LEU A 149 14.22 6.58 27.57
CA LEU A 149 13.14 6.54 26.57
C LEU A 149 13.61 6.12 25.18
N ALA A 150 14.92 5.94 24.93
CA ALA A 150 15.44 5.60 23.61
C ALA A 150 14.87 4.29 23.05
N VAL A 151 14.90 3.20 23.81
CA VAL A 151 14.40 1.89 23.38
C VAL A 151 12.88 1.88 23.20
N PRO A 152 12.04 2.37 24.12
CA PRO A 152 10.61 2.52 23.89
C PRO A 152 10.28 3.36 22.66
N THR A 153 11.02 4.43 22.40
CA THR A 153 10.84 5.29 21.22
C THR A 153 11.09 4.50 19.92
N MET A 154 12.17 3.70 19.85
CA MET A 154 12.44 2.83 18.72
C MET A 154 11.28 1.86 18.44
N ILE A 155 10.77 1.22 19.50
CA ILE A 155 9.66 0.27 19.39
C ILE A 155 8.40 0.96 18.88
N LEU A 156 8.06 2.12 19.41
CA LEU A 156 6.87 2.87 18.99
C LEU A 156 6.99 3.36 17.56
N ILE A 157 8.18 3.79 17.12
CA ILE A 157 8.43 4.17 15.73
C ILE A 157 8.30 2.94 14.82
N ALA A 158 8.78 1.77 15.22
CA ALA A 158 8.59 0.54 14.47
C ALA A 158 7.09 0.19 14.32
N PHE A 159 6.29 0.31 15.38
CA PHE A 159 4.84 0.13 15.31
C PHE A 159 4.16 1.17 14.44
N TYR A 160 4.59 2.41 14.48
CA TYR A 160 4.10 3.46 13.59
C TYR A 160 4.36 3.11 12.12
N ILE A 161 5.57 2.66 11.78
CA ILE A 161 5.95 2.26 10.41
C ILE A 161 5.16 1.03 9.97
N LEU A 162 4.97 0.04 10.86
CA LEU A 162 4.10 -1.12 10.59
C LEU A 162 2.66 -0.69 10.30
N GLY A 163 2.10 0.17 11.12
CA GLY A 163 0.76 0.73 10.91
C GLY A 163 0.64 1.46 9.57
N PHE A 164 1.66 2.24 9.20
CA PHE A 164 1.72 2.96 7.94
C PHE A 164 1.83 2.01 6.74
N ALA A 165 2.67 0.98 6.81
CA ALA A 165 2.84 0.02 5.73
C ALA A 165 1.57 -0.79 5.45
N VAL A 166 0.76 -1.03 6.49
CA VAL A 166 -0.47 -1.81 6.42
C VAL A 166 -1.67 -0.94 6.02
N SER A 167 -1.63 0.38 6.26
CA SER A 167 -2.72 1.30 5.92
C SER A 167 -2.58 1.87 4.51
#